data_d03fa5bd684ba7c2e0b081d78dad95cf
#
_entry.id   d03fa5bd684ba7c2e0b081d78dad95cf
#
_cell.length_a   1.000
_cell.length_b   1.000
_cell.length_c   1.000
_cell.angle_alpha   90.00
_cell.angle_beta   90.00
_cell.angle_gamma   90.00
#
_symmetry.space_group_name_H-M   'P 1'
#
loop_
_entity.id
_entity.type
_entity.pdbx_description
1 polymer ?
#
loop_
_entity_poly.entity_id
_entity_poly.type
_entity_poly.pdbx_seq_one_letter_code
_entity_poly.pdbx_strand_id
1 'polypeptide(L)'
;MNAQEILYQQMVEQFDNAGVIVSPAELHGHLCGRHVVGHHVEGSFGLRMVSDYVDLTTGELEAISDGLGTLINQWVLVMDKELFDFRLFLPEDSVALSDRLEELAAWCEGFLNGLATTAGDDEAKLMQAEEETLADLVEISRLETVVEDTDENEALYAEVSEFVRLAAFNLFDQFRALAEQQ
;
A
#
# COMPACT_ATOMS: atom_id res chain seq x y z
N MET A 1 14.02 0.66 -17.78
CA MET A 1 12.74 1.05 -17.14
C MET A 1 11.71 -0.04 -17.42
N ASN A 2 11.19 -0.67 -16.38
CA ASN A 2 10.07 -1.61 -16.52
C ASN A 2 8.73 -0.85 -16.40
N ALA A 3 7.59 -1.55 -16.58
CA ALA A 3 6.27 -0.90 -16.55
C ALA A 3 5.92 -0.31 -15.17
N GLN A 4 6.40 -0.92 -14.07
CA GLN A 4 6.21 -0.42 -12.70
C GLN A 4 6.94 0.91 -12.51
N GLU A 5 8.21 0.97 -12.87
CA GLU A 5 9.05 2.16 -12.75
C GLU A 5 8.44 3.35 -13.52
N ILE A 6 7.98 3.10 -14.75
CA ILE A 6 7.33 4.15 -15.57
C ILE A 6 6.07 4.65 -14.85
N LEU A 7 5.21 3.75 -14.40
CA LEU A 7 3.97 4.15 -13.71
C LEU A 7 4.28 4.88 -12.40
N TYR A 8 5.24 4.38 -11.61
CA TYR A 8 5.62 5.00 -10.33
C TYR A 8 6.07 6.44 -10.53
N GLN A 9 7.00 6.68 -11.46
CA GLN A 9 7.50 8.02 -11.77
C GLN A 9 6.40 8.94 -12.32
N GLN A 10 5.54 8.43 -13.21
CA GLN A 10 4.40 9.20 -13.71
C GLN A 10 3.44 9.61 -12.58
N MET A 11 3.19 8.73 -11.61
CA MET A 11 2.34 9.05 -10.47
C MET A 11 3.00 10.08 -9.54
N VAL A 12 4.30 9.99 -9.28
CA VAL A 12 5.04 11.01 -8.51
C VAL A 12 4.88 12.38 -9.18
N GLU A 13 5.14 12.48 -10.49
CA GLU A 13 4.98 13.74 -11.21
C GLU A 13 3.53 14.28 -11.20
N GLN A 14 2.55 13.41 -11.33
CA GLN A 14 1.13 13.79 -11.25
C GLN A 14 0.75 14.28 -9.85
N PHE A 15 1.23 13.61 -8.80
CA PHE A 15 0.98 13.98 -7.41
C PHE A 15 1.60 15.32 -7.07
N ASP A 16 2.87 15.54 -7.45
CA ASP A 16 3.55 16.82 -7.27
C ASP A 16 2.81 17.97 -7.96
N ASN A 17 2.37 17.75 -9.21
CA ASN A 17 1.63 18.76 -9.97
C ASN A 17 0.23 19.05 -9.38
N ALA A 18 -0.40 18.06 -8.76
CA ALA A 18 -1.71 18.20 -8.10
C ALA A 18 -1.60 18.68 -6.64
N GLY A 19 -0.38 18.80 -6.09
CA GLY A 19 -0.17 19.17 -4.69
C GLY A 19 -0.53 18.08 -3.69
N VAL A 20 -0.55 16.81 -4.14
CA VAL A 20 -0.77 15.64 -3.28
C VAL A 20 0.47 15.40 -2.42
N ILE A 21 0.29 15.30 -1.11
CA ILE A 21 1.41 15.19 -0.16
C ILE A 21 1.78 13.74 0.20
N VAL A 22 0.89 12.78 -0.08
CA VAL A 22 1.18 11.35 0.13
C VAL A 22 1.94 10.78 -1.08
N SER A 23 2.79 9.79 -0.85
CA SER A 23 3.48 9.11 -1.94
C SER A 23 2.59 8.09 -2.66
N PRO A 24 2.94 7.70 -3.90
CA PRO A 24 2.26 6.59 -4.58
C PRO A 24 2.32 5.27 -3.80
N ALA A 25 3.41 5.03 -3.05
CA ALA A 25 3.55 3.85 -2.20
C ALA A 25 2.58 3.88 -1.02
N GLU A 26 2.50 5.00 -0.31
CA GLU A 26 1.56 5.21 0.80
C GLU A 26 0.11 5.02 0.34
N LEU A 27 -0.25 5.63 -0.79
CA LEU A 27 -1.60 5.50 -1.34
C LEU A 27 -1.91 4.07 -1.74
N HIS A 28 -0.97 3.34 -2.36
CA HIS A 28 -1.13 1.92 -2.67
C HIS A 28 -1.36 1.11 -1.39
N GLY A 29 -0.56 1.35 -0.34
CA GLY A 29 -0.75 0.72 0.97
C GLY A 29 -2.16 0.96 1.51
N HIS A 30 -2.61 2.21 1.53
CA HIS A 30 -3.96 2.58 2.00
C HIS A 30 -5.06 1.84 1.25
N LEU A 31 -5.00 1.81 -0.08
CA LEU A 31 -5.99 1.10 -0.90
C LEU A 31 -5.96 -0.41 -0.67
N CYS A 32 -4.77 -1.02 -0.51
CA CYS A 32 -4.64 -2.42 -0.14
C CYS A 32 -5.28 -2.70 1.23
N GLY A 33 -5.01 -1.89 2.24
CA GLY A 33 -5.61 -2.02 3.56
C GLY A 33 -7.14 -1.92 3.54
N ARG A 34 -7.68 -0.98 2.76
CA ARG A 34 -9.14 -0.86 2.53
C ARG A 34 -9.72 -2.09 1.83
N HIS A 35 -9.00 -2.63 0.85
CA HIS A 35 -9.41 -3.82 0.13
C HIS A 35 -9.40 -5.07 1.04
N VAL A 36 -8.39 -5.21 1.89
CA VAL A 36 -8.28 -6.29 2.89
C VAL A 36 -9.52 -6.36 3.77
N VAL A 37 -10.01 -5.24 4.27
CA VAL A 37 -11.21 -5.19 5.14
C VAL A 37 -12.54 -5.14 4.36
N GLY A 38 -12.52 -5.51 3.08
CA GLY A 38 -13.71 -5.74 2.26
C GLY A 38 -14.35 -4.49 1.65
N HIS A 39 -13.65 -3.36 1.64
CA HIS A 39 -14.16 -2.18 0.93
C HIS A 39 -13.99 -2.32 -0.59
N HIS A 40 -14.99 -1.87 -1.33
CA HIS A 40 -14.88 -1.75 -2.78
C HIS A 40 -13.92 -0.61 -3.15
N VAL A 41 -12.82 -0.97 -3.80
CA VAL A 41 -11.79 0.00 -4.24
C VAL A 41 -11.88 0.34 -5.73
N GLU A 42 -12.82 -0.26 -6.46
CA GLU A 42 -12.96 -0.08 -7.92
C GLU A 42 -13.75 1.19 -8.29
N GLY A 43 -13.45 1.72 -9.45
CA GLY A 43 -14.21 2.78 -10.11
C GLY A 43 -14.39 4.02 -9.23
N SER A 44 -15.62 4.55 -9.17
CA SER A 44 -15.94 5.77 -8.41
C SER A 44 -15.78 5.60 -6.89
N PHE A 45 -15.85 4.37 -6.36
CA PHE A 45 -15.63 4.12 -4.93
C PHE A 45 -14.16 4.32 -4.57
N GLY A 46 -13.24 3.76 -5.35
CA GLY A 46 -11.80 3.96 -5.14
C GLY A 46 -11.39 5.42 -5.28
N LEU A 47 -11.88 6.12 -6.30
CA LEU A 47 -11.61 7.54 -6.48
C LEU A 47 -12.09 8.37 -5.29
N ARG A 48 -13.26 8.05 -4.73
CA ARG A 48 -13.76 8.72 -3.53
C ARG A 48 -12.90 8.43 -2.31
N MET A 49 -12.49 7.18 -2.10
CA MET A 49 -11.58 6.83 -1.00
C MET A 49 -10.29 7.63 -1.05
N VAL A 50 -9.72 7.77 -2.24
CA VAL A 50 -8.50 8.58 -2.45
C VAL A 50 -8.79 10.05 -2.14
N SER A 51 -9.87 10.61 -2.68
CA SER A 51 -10.25 12.00 -2.42
C SER A 51 -10.46 12.29 -0.93
N ASP A 52 -11.08 11.35 -0.21
CA ASP A 52 -11.33 11.48 1.23
C ASP A 52 -10.03 11.32 2.06
N TYR A 53 -9.11 10.46 1.61
CA TYR A 53 -7.84 10.20 2.28
C TYR A 53 -6.84 11.35 2.14
N VAL A 54 -6.78 11.95 0.96
CA VAL A 54 -5.78 12.97 0.60
C VAL A 54 -6.36 14.38 0.58
N ASP A 55 -7.67 14.55 0.86
CA ASP A 55 -8.41 15.82 0.84
C ASP A 55 -8.29 16.57 -0.52
N LEU A 56 -8.54 15.85 -1.63
CA LEU A 56 -8.45 16.40 -2.98
C LEU A 56 -9.73 17.10 -3.42
N THR A 57 -9.57 18.20 -4.12
CA THR A 57 -10.64 18.79 -4.91
C THR A 57 -10.97 17.91 -6.12
N THR A 58 -12.16 18.09 -6.71
CA THR A 58 -12.58 17.33 -7.91
C THR A 58 -11.58 17.50 -9.07
N GLY A 59 -11.04 18.71 -9.27
CA GLY A 59 -10.08 18.98 -10.35
C GLY A 59 -8.73 18.28 -10.16
N GLU A 60 -8.23 18.24 -8.93
CA GLU A 60 -6.99 17.52 -8.58
C GLU A 60 -7.18 16.02 -8.74
N LEU A 61 -8.33 15.48 -8.29
CA LEU A 61 -8.67 14.07 -8.47
C LEU A 61 -8.77 13.68 -9.95
N GLU A 62 -9.38 14.52 -10.79
CA GLU A 62 -9.46 14.30 -12.24
C GLU A 62 -8.06 14.25 -12.87
N ALA A 63 -7.14 15.12 -12.44
CA ALA A 63 -5.77 15.18 -12.96
C ALA A 63 -4.97 13.89 -12.73
N ILE A 64 -5.26 13.14 -11.65
CA ILE A 64 -4.54 11.90 -11.30
C ILE A 64 -5.37 10.63 -11.57
N SER A 65 -6.61 10.75 -12.05
CA SER A 65 -7.58 9.63 -12.16
C SER A 65 -7.11 8.45 -13.02
N ASP A 66 -6.40 8.71 -14.13
CA ASP A 66 -5.91 7.65 -15.02
C ASP A 66 -4.82 6.81 -14.35
N GLY A 67 -3.89 7.46 -13.65
CA GLY A 67 -2.85 6.80 -12.84
C GLY A 67 -3.48 5.98 -11.71
N LEU A 68 -4.45 6.55 -11.00
CA LEU A 68 -5.19 5.85 -9.93
C LEU A 68 -5.94 4.63 -10.46
N GLY A 69 -6.62 4.74 -11.60
CA GLY A 69 -7.31 3.61 -12.22
C GLY A 69 -6.35 2.46 -12.55
N THR A 70 -5.16 2.80 -13.04
CA THR A 70 -4.09 1.82 -13.32
C THR A 70 -3.57 1.19 -12.03
N LEU A 71 -3.29 1.99 -11.00
CA LEU A 71 -2.84 1.52 -9.69
C LEU A 71 -3.84 0.53 -9.08
N ILE A 72 -5.12 0.89 -9.05
CA ILE A 72 -6.18 0.04 -8.49
C ILE A 72 -6.25 -1.28 -9.26
N ASN A 73 -6.38 -1.24 -10.59
CA ASN A 73 -6.65 -2.44 -11.37
C ASN A 73 -5.45 -3.37 -11.52
N GLN A 74 -4.23 -2.84 -11.53
CA GLN A 74 -3.02 -3.64 -11.77
C GLN A 74 -2.25 -3.97 -10.51
N TRP A 75 -2.44 -3.23 -9.41
CA TRP A 75 -1.62 -3.35 -8.21
C TRP A 75 -2.43 -3.69 -6.94
N VAL A 76 -3.63 -3.15 -6.78
CA VAL A 76 -4.48 -3.48 -5.62
C VAL A 76 -5.28 -4.75 -5.87
N LEU A 77 -6.05 -4.80 -6.95
CA LEU A 77 -6.96 -5.92 -7.24
C LEU A 77 -6.25 -7.22 -7.65
N VAL A 78 -4.93 -7.19 -7.83
CA VAL A 78 -4.15 -8.45 -7.99
C VAL A 78 -4.12 -9.28 -6.72
N MET A 79 -4.43 -8.72 -5.54
CA MET A 79 -4.60 -9.48 -4.31
C MET A 79 -5.72 -10.53 -4.41
N ASP A 80 -6.73 -10.28 -5.24
CA ASP A 80 -7.84 -11.23 -5.47
C ASP A 80 -7.43 -12.48 -6.26
N LYS A 81 -6.24 -12.47 -6.87
CA LYS A 81 -5.75 -13.57 -7.72
C LYS A 81 -4.93 -14.56 -6.90
N GLU A 82 -3.63 -14.40 -6.90
CA GLU A 82 -2.72 -15.30 -6.20
C GLU A 82 -1.58 -14.52 -5.54
N LEU A 83 -1.06 -15.07 -4.43
CA LEU A 83 0.08 -14.51 -3.69
C LEU A 83 1.26 -14.12 -4.58
N PHE A 84 1.55 -14.91 -5.63
CA PHE A 84 2.69 -14.67 -6.50
C PHE A 84 2.51 -13.47 -7.43
N ASP A 85 1.28 -13.02 -7.67
CA ASP A 85 0.98 -11.87 -8.52
C ASP A 85 1.03 -10.57 -7.73
N PHE A 86 0.76 -10.61 -6.42
CA PHE A 86 0.78 -9.42 -5.58
C PHE A 86 2.20 -8.91 -5.33
N ARG A 87 2.39 -7.62 -5.54
CA ARG A 87 3.64 -6.88 -5.29
C ARG A 87 3.32 -5.58 -4.56
N LEU A 88 4.27 -5.12 -3.75
CA LEU A 88 4.23 -3.77 -3.22
C LEU A 88 4.56 -2.79 -4.34
N PHE A 89 3.82 -1.69 -4.42
CA PHE A 89 4.10 -0.63 -5.40
C PHE A 89 5.13 0.33 -4.80
N LEU A 90 6.40 0.04 -5.03
CA LEU A 90 7.56 0.71 -4.47
C LEU A 90 8.49 1.18 -5.59
N PRO A 91 9.38 2.15 -5.30
CA PRO A 91 10.44 2.53 -6.24
C PRO A 91 11.35 1.36 -6.59
N GLU A 92 11.95 1.43 -7.77
CA GLU A 92 12.88 0.42 -8.29
C GLU A 92 14.26 0.49 -7.61
N ASP A 93 15.04 -0.60 -7.77
CA ASP A 93 16.37 -0.76 -7.16
C ASP A 93 17.40 0.29 -7.61
N SER A 94 17.12 1.06 -8.67
CA SER A 94 17.94 2.18 -9.13
C SER A 94 17.83 3.43 -8.24
N VAL A 95 16.81 3.49 -7.39
CA VAL A 95 16.60 4.57 -6.40
C VAL A 95 17.43 4.28 -5.16
N ALA A 96 17.97 5.31 -4.51
CA ALA A 96 18.79 5.17 -3.30
C ALA A 96 18.06 4.35 -2.23
N LEU A 97 18.79 3.50 -1.51
CA LEU A 97 18.22 2.60 -0.52
C LEU A 97 17.43 3.33 0.57
N SER A 98 17.93 4.49 1.03
CA SER A 98 17.23 5.35 1.99
C SER A 98 15.86 5.78 1.51
N ASP A 99 15.74 6.20 0.25
CA ASP A 99 14.47 6.64 -0.33
C ASP A 99 13.50 5.45 -0.51
N ARG A 100 14.02 4.28 -0.91
CA ARG A 100 13.21 3.05 -1.00
C ARG A 100 12.70 2.59 0.37
N LEU A 101 13.51 2.73 1.40
CA LEU A 101 13.13 2.40 2.78
C LEU A 101 12.07 3.37 3.31
N GLU A 102 12.19 4.66 2.98
CA GLU A 102 11.17 5.67 3.29
C GLU A 102 9.83 5.33 2.65
N GLU A 103 9.83 4.94 1.38
CA GLU A 103 8.62 4.54 0.67
C GLU A 103 8.03 3.22 1.17
N LEU A 104 8.84 2.28 1.63
CA LEU A 104 8.36 1.06 2.29
C LEU A 104 7.68 1.38 3.63
N ALA A 105 8.27 2.27 4.43
CA ALA A 105 7.69 2.75 5.68
C ALA A 105 6.35 3.47 5.43
N ALA A 106 6.30 4.35 4.43
CA ALA A 106 5.08 5.04 4.01
C ALA A 106 4.00 4.06 3.52
N TRP A 107 4.38 3.03 2.77
CA TRP A 107 3.47 1.96 2.36
C TRP A 107 2.82 1.27 3.59
N CYS A 108 3.61 0.92 4.60
CA CYS A 108 3.11 0.32 5.84
C CYS A 108 2.17 1.26 6.59
N GLU A 109 2.49 2.55 6.67
CA GLU A 109 1.63 3.56 7.29
C GLU A 109 0.27 3.64 6.58
N GLY A 110 0.27 3.76 5.25
CA GLY A 110 -0.94 3.75 4.44
C GLY A 110 -1.76 2.47 4.64
N PHE A 111 -1.12 1.30 4.62
CA PHE A 111 -1.77 0.01 4.80
C PHE A 111 -2.46 -0.11 6.17
N LEU A 112 -1.77 0.25 7.24
CA LEU A 112 -2.33 0.26 8.61
C LEU A 112 -3.50 1.24 8.72
N ASN A 113 -3.40 2.42 8.10
CA ASN A 113 -4.50 3.38 8.04
C ASN A 113 -5.72 2.81 7.32
N GLY A 114 -5.51 2.13 6.18
CA GLY A 114 -6.58 1.44 5.45
C GLY A 114 -7.26 0.36 6.29
N LEU A 115 -6.50 -0.47 7.01
CA LEU A 115 -7.01 -1.50 7.91
C LEU A 115 -7.83 -0.91 9.08
N ALA A 116 -7.44 0.25 9.61
CA ALA A 116 -8.11 0.89 10.75
C ALA A 116 -9.57 1.30 10.45
N THR A 117 -10.03 1.19 9.21
CA THR A 117 -11.43 1.44 8.82
C THR A 117 -12.37 0.25 9.05
N THR A 118 -11.88 -0.82 9.64
CA THR A 118 -12.65 -2.01 10.06
C THR A 118 -13.78 -1.63 11.03
N ALA A 119 -14.99 -2.12 10.79
CA ALA A 119 -16.18 -1.73 11.55
C ALA A 119 -16.91 -2.87 12.27
N GLY A 120 -16.54 -4.13 12.02
CA GLY A 120 -17.22 -5.30 12.58
C GLY A 120 -16.55 -5.93 13.80
N ASP A 121 -17.32 -6.63 14.63
CA ASP A 121 -16.80 -7.32 15.84
C ASP A 121 -15.88 -8.50 15.50
N ASP A 122 -16.15 -9.20 14.40
CA ASP A 122 -15.35 -10.36 13.98
C ASP A 122 -14.05 -9.94 13.32
N GLU A 123 -14.08 -8.87 12.54
CA GLU A 123 -12.88 -8.21 12.02
C GLU A 123 -12.00 -7.68 13.17
N ALA A 124 -12.60 -7.09 14.20
CA ALA A 124 -11.85 -6.64 15.37
C ALA A 124 -11.15 -7.79 16.11
N LYS A 125 -11.79 -8.96 16.20
CA LYS A 125 -11.17 -10.17 16.78
C LYS A 125 -10.02 -10.69 15.91
N LEU A 126 -10.16 -10.65 14.60
CA LEU A 126 -9.10 -11.04 13.68
C LEU A 126 -7.90 -10.09 13.81
N MET A 127 -8.13 -8.79 13.87
CA MET A 127 -7.07 -7.80 14.13
C MET A 127 -6.36 -8.07 15.47
N GLN A 128 -7.08 -8.47 16.49
CA GLN A 128 -6.48 -8.86 17.77
C GLN A 128 -5.68 -10.18 17.68
N ALA A 129 -6.13 -11.14 16.86
CA ALA A 129 -5.39 -12.38 16.64
C ALA A 129 -4.06 -12.15 15.88
N GLU A 130 -4.02 -11.11 15.05
CA GLU A 130 -2.85 -10.72 14.24
C GLU A 130 -2.02 -9.60 14.90
N GLU A 131 -2.13 -9.40 16.21
CA GLU A 131 -1.49 -8.30 16.94
C GLU A 131 0.02 -8.25 16.73
N GLU A 132 0.72 -9.40 16.67
CA GLU A 132 2.17 -9.45 16.42
C GLU A 132 2.51 -8.95 15.01
N THR A 133 1.81 -9.45 13.99
CA THR A 133 2.01 -9.02 12.60
C THR A 133 1.75 -7.52 12.44
N LEU A 134 0.70 -7.01 13.09
CA LEU A 134 0.38 -5.59 13.05
C LEU A 134 1.40 -4.73 13.81
N ALA A 135 1.92 -5.22 14.94
CA ALA A 135 2.99 -4.55 15.68
C ALA A 135 4.27 -4.45 14.85
N ASP A 136 4.66 -5.52 14.15
CA ASP A 136 5.81 -5.51 13.25
C ASP A 136 5.63 -4.50 12.11
N LEU A 137 4.43 -4.43 11.50
CA LEU A 137 4.15 -3.42 10.47
C LEU A 137 4.20 -1.99 11.02
N VAL A 138 3.76 -1.77 12.27
CA VAL A 138 3.89 -0.47 12.96
C VAL A 138 5.36 -0.12 13.21
N GLU A 139 6.20 -1.08 13.60
CA GLU A 139 7.63 -0.85 13.77
C GLU A 139 8.30 -0.51 12.44
N ILE A 140 7.96 -1.23 11.36
CA ILE A 140 8.49 -0.95 10.01
C ILE A 140 8.06 0.44 9.53
N SER A 141 6.81 0.87 9.79
CA SER A 141 6.35 2.21 9.41
C SER A 141 7.10 3.36 10.12
N ARG A 142 7.90 3.04 11.15
CA ARG A 142 8.65 4.01 11.97
C ARG A 142 10.16 3.80 11.90
N LEU A 143 10.64 2.98 10.99
CA LEU A 143 12.07 2.73 10.85
C LEU A 143 12.84 4.03 10.58
N GLU A 144 14.07 4.08 11.08
CA GLU A 144 15.02 5.09 10.67
C GLU A 144 15.43 4.80 9.22
N THR A 145 15.17 5.74 8.32
CA THR A 145 15.32 5.53 6.87
C THR A 145 16.68 5.97 6.34
N VAL A 146 17.46 6.72 7.13
CA VAL A 146 18.80 7.15 6.74
C VAL A 146 19.79 6.01 6.99
N VAL A 147 20.09 5.27 5.93
CA VAL A 147 21.00 4.10 5.97
C VAL A 147 22.09 4.22 4.91
N GLU A 148 23.23 3.54 5.14
CA GLU A 148 24.29 3.43 4.14
C GLU A 148 23.87 2.43 3.04
N ASP A 149 24.22 2.74 1.80
CA ASP A 149 23.99 1.89 0.62
C ASP A 149 25.08 0.80 0.59
N THR A 150 24.78 -0.32 1.24
CA THR A 150 25.67 -1.49 1.34
C THR A 150 24.93 -2.76 0.91
N ASP A 151 25.65 -3.77 0.44
CA ASP A 151 25.08 -5.08 0.09
C ASP A 151 24.32 -5.73 1.27
N GLU A 152 24.77 -5.49 2.50
CA GLU A 152 24.09 -5.99 3.71
C GLU A 152 22.74 -5.31 3.91
N ASN A 153 22.70 -3.98 3.81
CA ASN A 153 21.47 -3.23 3.97
C ASN A 153 20.49 -3.47 2.79
N GLU A 154 20.98 -3.70 1.58
CA GLU A 154 20.16 -4.15 0.44
C GLU A 154 19.52 -5.51 0.70
N ALA A 155 20.25 -6.47 1.25
CA ALA A 155 19.72 -7.77 1.62
C ALA A 155 18.63 -7.66 2.71
N LEU A 156 18.86 -6.84 3.74
CA LEU A 156 17.88 -6.57 4.79
C LEU A 156 16.62 -5.89 4.26
N TYR A 157 16.75 -4.92 3.37
CA TYR A 157 15.61 -4.28 2.70
C TYR A 157 14.77 -5.29 1.94
N ALA A 158 15.40 -6.19 1.19
CA ALA A 158 14.70 -7.23 0.44
C ALA A 158 13.94 -8.19 1.38
N GLU A 159 14.54 -8.58 2.52
CA GLU A 159 13.88 -9.42 3.53
C GLU A 159 12.68 -8.71 4.16
N VAL A 160 12.82 -7.45 4.57
CA VAL A 160 11.74 -6.67 5.18
C VAL A 160 10.62 -6.39 4.17
N SER A 161 10.95 -6.05 2.93
CA SER A 161 9.95 -5.84 1.87
C SER A 161 9.14 -7.10 1.59
N GLU A 162 9.80 -8.26 1.55
CA GLU A 162 9.10 -9.53 1.36
C GLU A 162 8.24 -9.91 2.57
N PHE A 163 8.71 -9.64 3.79
CA PHE A 163 7.90 -9.80 5.00
C PHE A 163 6.61 -8.97 4.92
N VAL A 164 6.72 -7.67 4.59
CA VAL A 164 5.57 -6.76 4.46
C VAL A 164 4.58 -7.28 3.41
N ARG A 165 5.09 -7.72 2.26
CA ARG A 165 4.27 -8.30 1.18
C ARG A 165 3.49 -9.51 1.64
N LEU A 166 4.16 -10.45 2.32
CA LEU A 166 3.54 -11.67 2.84
C LEU A 166 2.53 -11.38 3.95
N ALA A 167 2.86 -10.47 4.87
CA ALA A 167 1.98 -10.05 5.95
C ALA A 167 0.67 -9.45 5.40
N ALA A 168 0.76 -8.55 4.43
CA ALA A 168 -0.40 -7.93 3.80
C ALA A 168 -1.29 -8.96 3.09
N PHE A 169 -0.70 -9.89 2.35
CA PHE A 169 -1.45 -10.93 1.65
C PHE A 169 -2.09 -11.94 2.63
N ASN A 170 -1.39 -12.33 3.70
CA ASN A 170 -1.94 -13.22 4.71
C ASN A 170 -3.15 -12.58 5.42
N LEU A 171 -3.08 -11.29 5.76
CA LEU A 171 -4.22 -10.56 6.30
C LEU A 171 -5.40 -10.55 5.31
N PHE A 172 -5.15 -10.28 4.03
CA PHE A 172 -6.17 -10.34 3.00
C PHE A 172 -6.86 -11.72 2.94
N ASP A 173 -6.09 -12.80 2.92
CA ASP A 173 -6.63 -14.17 2.84
C ASP A 173 -7.47 -14.52 4.07
N GLN A 174 -7.06 -14.10 5.26
CA GLN A 174 -7.80 -14.30 6.51
C GLN A 174 -9.12 -13.50 6.54
N PHE A 175 -9.10 -12.23 6.16
CA PHE A 175 -10.32 -11.40 6.08
C PHE A 175 -11.30 -11.93 5.03
N ARG A 176 -10.80 -12.38 3.88
CA ARG A 176 -11.62 -13.02 2.85
C ARG A 176 -12.29 -14.31 3.38
N ALA A 177 -11.52 -15.17 4.05
CA ALA A 177 -12.05 -16.39 4.64
C ALA A 177 -13.11 -16.10 5.73
N LEU A 178 -12.97 -15.01 6.49
CA LEU A 178 -13.96 -14.55 7.45
C LEU A 178 -15.26 -14.11 6.78
N ALA A 179 -15.16 -13.35 5.69
CA ALA A 179 -16.32 -12.86 4.95
C ALA A 179 -17.11 -14.00 4.29
N GLU A 180 -16.46 -15.07 3.84
CA GLU A 180 -17.11 -16.25 3.24
C GLU A 180 -17.91 -17.11 4.28
N GLN A 181 -17.70 -16.89 5.57
CA GLN A 181 -18.38 -17.61 6.66
C GLN A 181 -19.65 -16.89 7.18
N GLN A 182 -19.91 -15.67 6.72
CA GLN A 182 -21.07 -14.86 7.11
C GLN A 182 -22.20 -14.96 6.07
#